data_920a9ebc9db717a931d659b4589d3d7e
#
_entry.id   920a9ebc9db717a931d659b4589d3d7e
#
_cell.length_a   1.000
_cell.length_b   1.000
_cell.length_c   1.000
_cell.angle_alpha   90.00
_cell.angle_beta   90.00
_cell.angle_gamma   90.00
#
_symmetry.space_group_name_H-M   'P 1'
#
loop_
_entity.id
_entity.type
_entity.pdbx_description
1 polymer ?
#
loop_
_entity_poly.entity_id
_entity_poly.type
_entity_poly.pdbx_seq_one_letter_code
_entity_poly.pdbx_strand_id
1 'polypeptide(L)'
;MKEKLLTEEFLSKYPSAPEHMNELGQFVFYRTYSRWIKELKRRETFKEAIARAVEYNVGISSKQFEKNGFDVPFDKIRKEAETLFDNIFNLRQFLSGRTHWVGGADTGIADKFPMSNFNCAFEEINKWEDISELFYLLLIGTGVGVACTKEMAKNLPPIRRDYTLTHSEYKPVRKEERLENTKLNIMDNGYAKVYVGDSKEGWVEAL
;
A
#
# COMPACT_ATOMS: atom_id res chain seq x y z
N MET A 1 -18.77 -5.04 16.03
CA MET A 1 -17.93 -3.85 15.76
C MET A 1 -16.71 -4.00 16.64
N LYS A 2 -15.49 -3.95 16.09
CA LYS A 2 -14.29 -3.91 16.94
C LYS A 2 -14.31 -2.60 17.73
N GLU A 3 -14.01 -2.71 19.02
CA GLU A 3 -13.92 -1.54 19.91
C GLU A 3 -12.81 -0.61 19.39
N LYS A 4 -13.10 0.69 19.26
CA LYS A 4 -12.11 1.69 18.85
C LYS A 4 -11.09 1.93 19.96
N LEU A 5 -9.83 2.06 19.61
CA LEU A 5 -8.76 2.42 20.55
C LEU A 5 -8.86 3.89 20.99
N LEU A 6 -9.19 4.77 20.06
CA LEU A 6 -9.37 6.19 20.32
C LEU A 6 -10.86 6.50 20.50
N THR A 7 -11.27 6.81 21.73
CA THR A 7 -12.67 7.11 22.06
C THR A 7 -13.07 8.49 21.58
N GLU A 8 -14.38 8.72 21.37
CA GLU A 8 -14.90 10.04 21.04
C GLU A 8 -14.62 11.06 22.16
N GLU A 9 -14.67 10.64 23.44
CA GLU A 9 -14.31 11.45 24.59
C GLU A 9 -12.86 11.92 24.52
N PHE A 10 -11.92 11.00 24.19
CA PHE A 10 -10.51 11.35 24.02
C PHE A 10 -10.33 12.35 22.86
N LEU A 11 -10.91 12.06 21.69
CA LEU A 11 -10.79 12.88 20.50
C LEU A 11 -11.46 14.26 20.64
N SER A 12 -12.47 14.39 21.51
CA SER A 12 -13.15 15.68 21.76
C SER A 12 -12.24 16.75 22.34
N LYS A 13 -11.15 16.34 23.01
CA LYS A 13 -10.15 17.25 23.60
C LYS A 13 -9.31 17.99 22.56
N TYR A 14 -9.37 17.58 21.29
CA TYR A 14 -8.54 18.11 20.20
C TYR A 14 -9.39 18.86 19.17
N PRO A 15 -8.93 20.02 18.67
CA PRO A 15 -9.58 20.68 17.54
C PRO A 15 -9.44 19.89 16.24
N SER A 16 -10.08 20.32 15.18
CA SER A 16 -10.02 19.64 13.86
C SER A 16 -8.63 19.66 13.22
N ALA A 17 -7.82 20.67 13.54
CA ALA A 17 -6.41 20.79 13.15
C ALA A 17 -5.66 21.54 14.26
N PRO A 18 -4.33 21.33 14.42
CA PRO A 18 -3.53 22.04 15.41
C PRO A 18 -3.36 23.51 15.01
N GLU A 19 -3.40 24.42 16.00
CA GLU A 19 -3.31 25.88 15.80
C GLU A 19 -2.02 26.32 15.11
N HIS A 20 -0.92 25.59 15.30
CA HIS A 20 0.38 25.90 14.70
C HIS A 20 0.51 25.45 13.24
N MET A 21 -0.51 24.80 12.67
CA MET A 21 -0.51 24.39 11.27
C MET A 21 -0.83 25.59 10.37
N ASN A 22 0.17 26.07 9.64
CA ASN A 22 0.02 27.17 8.70
C ASN A 22 -0.78 26.77 7.44
N GLU A 23 -1.13 27.75 6.61
CA GLU A 23 -1.93 27.52 5.39
C GLU A 23 -1.28 26.56 4.40
N LEU A 24 0.04 26.63 4.24
CA LEU A 24 0.78 25.69 3.37
C LEU A 24 0.70 24.28 3.90
N GLY A 25 0.86 24.08 5.20
CA GLY A 25 0.71 22.77 5.86
C GLY A 25 -0.69 22.19 5.67
N GLN A 26 -1.72 23.03 5.83
CA GLN A 26 -3.11 22.64 5.59
C GLN A 26 -3.33 22.25 4.11
N PHE A 27 -2.83 23.05 3.17
CA PHE A 27 -2.94 22.73 1.74
C PHE A 27 -2.29 21.39 1.40
N VAL A 28 -1.05 21.13 1.87
CA VAL A 28 -0.33 19.87 1.63
C VAL A 28 -1.09 18.70 2.25
N PHE A 29 -1.61 18.87 3.48
CA PHE A 29 -2.41 17.85 4.16
C PHE A 29 -3.65 17.49 3.35
N TYR A 30 -4.48 18.46 2.98
CA TYR A 30 -5.73 18.21 2.25
C TYR A 30 -5.47 17.62 0.86
N ARG A 31 -4.41 18.04 0.18
CA ARG A 31 -4.05 17.51 -1.14
C ARG A 31 -3.60 16.05 -1.07
N THR A 32 -2.85 15.66 -0.05
CA THR A 32 -2.10 14.39 -0.04
C THR A 32 -2.69 13.37 0.94
N TYR A 33 -2.94 13.75 2.18
CA TYR A 33 -3.21 12.82 3.28
C TYR A 33 -4.69 12.67 3.64
N SER A 34 -5.48 13.71 3.45
CA SER A 34 -6.90 13.72 3.77
C SER A 34 -7.69 12.81 2.83
N ARG A 35 -8.49 11.89 3.37
CA ARG A 35 -9.35 10.98 2.61
C ARG A 35 -10.77 11.55 2.49
N TRP A 36 -11.48 11.10 1.47
CA TRP A 36 -12.88 11.46 1.28
C TRP A 36 -13.77 10.56 2.12
N ILE A 37 -14.61 11.16 2.96
CA ILE A 37 -15.63 10.46 3.75
C ILE A 37 -16.95 10.54 2.99
N LYS A 38 -17.40 9.41 2.46
CA LYS A 38 -18.58 9.32 1.56
C LYS A 38 -19.86 9.77 2.27
N GLU A 39 -20.05 9.34 3.52
CA GLU A 39 -21.23 9.59 4.34
C GLU A 39 -21.38 11.08 4.66
N LEU A 40 -20.26 11.76 4.90
CA LEU A 40 -20.22 13.18 5.25
C LEU A 40 -20.02 14.10 4.03
N LYS A 41 -19.80 13.53 2.85
CA LYS A 41 -19.52 14.25 1.59
C LYS A 41 -18.43 15.33 1.75
N ARG A 42 -17.39 15.04 2.51
CA ARG A 42 -16.24 15.91 2.73
C ARG A 42 -14.95 15.11 2.92
N ARG A 43 -13.86 15.81 2.90
CA ARG A 43 -12.56 15.23 3.29
C ARG A 43 -12.41 15.14 4.81
N GLU A 44 -11.54 14.23 5.24
CA GLU A 44 -11.10 14.15 6.64
C GLU A 44 -10.48 15.45 7.10
N THR A 45 -10.74 15.83 8.35
CA THR A 45 -9.93 16.81 9.08
C THR A 45 -8.57 16.19 9.44
N PHE A 46 -7.61 17.02 9.87
CA PHE A 46 -6.31 16.53 10.34
C PHE A 46 -6.48 15.54 11.49
N LYS A 47 -7.33 15.87 12.46
CA LYS A 47 -7.67 15.00 13.59
C LYS A 47 -8.17 13.61 13.15
N GLU A 48 -9.11 13.58 12.22
CA GLU A 48 -9.68 12.33 11.72
C GLU A 48 -8.66 11.48 10.96
N ALA A 49 -7.81 12.09 10.14
CA ALA A 49 -6.78 11.39 9.40
C ALA A 49 -5.71 10.80 10.32
N ILE A 50 -5.31 11.54 11.37
CA ILE A 50 -4.36 11.03 12.37
C ILE A 50 -5.01 9.91 13.18
N ALA A 51 -6.26 10.05 13.62
CA ALA A 51 -6.98 9.00 14.34
C ALA A 51 -7.04 7.70 13.52
N ARG A 52 -7.41 7.79 12.25
CA ARG A 52 -7.44 6.64 11.34
C ARG A 52 -6.07 5.96 11.22
N ALA A 53 -5.00 6.73 11.02
CA ALA A 53 -3.65 6.21 10.84
C ALA A 53 -3.12 5.54 12.12
N VAL A 54 -3.41 6.11 13.28
CA VAL A 54 -3.04 5.56 14.59
C VAL A 54 -3.81 4.27 14.88
N GLU A 55 -5.14 4.27 14.71
CA GLU A 55 -5.99 3.09 14.85
C GLU A 55 -5.49 1.92 13.98
N TYR A 56 -5.10 2.22 12.72
CA TYR A 56 -4.53 1.22 11.83
C TYR A 56 -3.20 0.69 12.35
N ASN A 57 -2.26 1.58 12.68
CA ASN A 57 -0.89 1.21 13.04
C ASN A 57 -0.83 0.42 14.35
N VAL A 58 -1.47 0.94 15.40
CA VAL A 58 -1.51 0.28 16.72
C VAL A 58 -2.39 -0.97 16.69
N GLY A 59 -3.46 -0.96 15.90
CA GLY A 59 -4.35 -2.11 15.70
C GLY A 59 -3.67 -3.34 15.07
N ILE A 60 -2.51 -3.19 14.43
CA ILE A 60 -1.71 -4.32 13.94
C ILE A 60 -1.28 -5.21 15.11
N SER A 61 -0.88 -4.62 16.24
CA SER A 61 -0.51 -5.37 17.45
C SER A 61 -1.68 -6.23 17.95
N SER A 62 -2.89 -5.66 18.04
CA SER A 62 -4.09 -6.41 18.45
C SER A 62 -4.35 -7.60 17.53
N LYS A 63 -4.26 -7.41 16.22
CA LYS A 63 -4.41 -8.50 15.23
C LYS A 63 -3.37 -9.62 15.44
N GLN A 64 -2.13 -9.27 15.83
CA GLN A 64 -1.08 -10.26 16.09
C GLN A 64 -1.32 -11.05 17.39
N PHE A 65 -1.78 -10.41 18.47
CA PHE A 65 -2.18 -11.10 19.68
C PHE A 65 -3.29 -12.12 19.37
N GLU A 66 -4.37 -11.68 18.71
CA GLU A 66 -5.50 -12.53 18.32
C GLU A 66 -5.03 -13.72 17.45
N LYS A 67 -4.19 -13.46 16.43
CA LYS A 67 -3.69 -14.49 15.52
C LYS A 67 -2.88 -15.57 16.23
N ASN A 68 -2.15 -15.21 17.28
CA ASN A 68 -1.31 -16.14 18.04
C ASN A 68 -2.04 -16.74 19.26
N GLY A 69 -3.34 -16.49 19.42
CA GLY A 69 -4.14 -17.04 20.52
C GLY A 69 -3.86 -16.43 21.88
N PHE A 70 -3.29 -15.23 21.93
CA PHE A 70 -3.05 -14.49 23.17
C PHE A 70 -4.17 -13.48 23.45
N ASP A 71 -4.41 -13.22 24.72
CA ASP A 71 -5.30 -12.14 25.13
C ASP A 71 -4.72 -10.79 24.72
N VAL A 72 -5.58 -9.94 24.13
CA VAL A 72 -5.20 -8.59 23.73
C VAL A 72 -5.11 -7.70 24.97
N PRO A 73 -3.94 -7.14 25.31
CA PRO A 73 -3.80 -6.23 26.44
C PRO A 73 -4.38 -4.84 26.11
N PHE A 74 -5.71 -4.78 25.97
CA PHE A 74 -6.44 -3.68 25.38
C PHE A 74 -6.13 -2.31 26.02
N ASP A 75 -6.03 -2.23 27.34
CA ASP A 75 -5.73 -0.97 28.05
C ASP A 75 -4.33 -0.43 27.72
N LYS A 76 -3.35 -1.32 27.58
CA LYS A 76 -1.98 -0.93 27.18
C LYS A 76 -1.97 -0.41 25.76
N ILE A 77 -2.64 -1.13 24.86
CA ILE A 77 -2.72 -0.78 23.43
C ILE A 77 -3.49 0.53 23.24
N ARG A 78 -4.57 0.74 23.99
CA ARG A 78 -5.30 2.01 24.01
C ARG A 78 -4.41 3.17 24.46
N LYS A 79 -3.70 3.01 25.57
CA LYS A 79 -2.79 4.04 26.08
C LYS A 79 -1.67 4.37 25.10
N GLU A 80 -1.16 3.38 24.39
CA GLU A 80 -0.19 3.57 23.31
C GLU A 80 -0.81 4.38 22.17
N ALA A 81 -2.03 4.05 21.72
CA ALA A 81 -2.74 4.76 20.68
C ALA A 81 -3.00 6.23 21.06
N GLU A 82 -3.45 6.49 22.29
CA GLU A 82 -3.68 7.85 22.81
C GLU A 82 -2.38 8.67 22.85
N THR A 83 -1.29 8.06 23.30
CA THR A 83 0.03 8.70 23.36
C THR A 83 0.57 9.01 21.98
N LEU A 84 0.44 8.04 21.06
CA LEU A 84 0.88 8.21 19.67
C LEU A 84 0.05 9.29 18.96
N PHE A 85 -1.27 9.29 19.17
CA PHE A 85 -2.15 10.33 18.62
C PHE A 85 -1.74 11.72 19.10
N ASP A 86 -1.56 11.92 20.42
CA ASP A 86 -1.16 13.21 20.99
C ASP A 86 0.18 13.69 20.42
N ASN A 87 1.15 12.80 20.32
CA ASN A 87 2.47 13.13 19.77
C ASN A 87 2.39 13.55 18.29
N ILE A 88 1.63 12.82 17.48
CA ILE A 88 1.48 13.13 16.05
C ILE A 88 0.68 14.41 15.86
N PHE A 89 -0.43 14.57 16.59
CA PHE A 89 -1.28 15.76 16.49
C PHE A 89 -0.49 17.03 16.82
N ASN A 90 0.39 16.95 17.81
CA ASN A 90 1.26 18.07 18.21
C ASN A 90 2.60 18.12 17.47
N LEU A 91 2.78 17.38 16.40
CA LEU A 91 3.98 17.34 15.55
C LEU A 91 5.29 16.98 16.29
N ARG A 92 5.20 16.19 17.38
CA ARG A 92 6.38 15.70 18.13
C ARG A 92 6.90 14.38 17.58
N GLN A 93 6.06 13.63 16.85
CA GLN A 93 6.36 12.34 16.26
C GLN A 93 5.55 12.18 14.97
N PHE A 94 6.01 11.31 14.07
CA PHE A 94 5.29 10.97 12.85
C PHE A 94 5.33 9.48 12.57
N LEU A 95 4.26 8.96 11.97
CA LEU A 95 4.30 7.72 11.22
C LEU A 95 4.89 7.99 9.83
N SER A 96 5.19 6.93 9.07
CA SER A 96 5.58 7.13 7.68
C SER A 96 4.49 7.87 6.90
N GLY A 97 4.87 8.71 5.95
CA GLY A 97 3.89 9.42 5.10
C GLY A 97 2.94 8.45 4.40
N ARG A 98 3.40 7.25 4.05
CA ARG A 98 2.56 6.20 3.46
C ARG A 98 1.52 5.67 4.43
N THR A 99 1.86 5.44 5.69
CA THR A 99 0.90 5.02 6.72
C THR A 99 -0.18 6.07 6.93
N HIS A 100 0.19 7.36 6.97
CA HIS A 100 -0.81 8.44 7.00
C HIS A 100 -1.69 8.46 5.75
N TRP A 101 -1.14 8.10 4.59
CA TRP A 101 -1.88 8.11 3.34
C TRP A 101 -2.82 6.92 3.17
N VAL A 102 -2.37 5.69 3.38
CA VAL A 102 -3.10 4.46 3.05
C VAL A 102 -3.56 3.66 4.26
N GLY A 103 -2.93 3.83 5.44
CA GLY A 103 -3.25 3.09 6.65
C GLY A 103 -4.69 3.32 7.10
N GLY A 104 -5.48 2.25 7.21
CA GLY A 104 -6.88 2.30 7.64
C GLY A 104 -7.82 3.05 6.69
N ALA A 105 -7.39 3.39 5.47
CA ALA A 105 -8.25 4.04 4.49
C ALA A 105 -9.30 3.05 3.93
N ASP A 106 -10.50 3.55 3.60
CA ASP A 106 -11.61 2.76 3.03
C ASP A 106 -11.27 2.02 1.74
N THR A 107 -10.17 2.41 1.08
CA THR A 107 -9.68 1.73 -0.12
C THR A 107 -9.15 0.33 0.16
N GLY A 108 -8.87 -0.03 1.42
CA GLY A 108 -8.30 -1.32 1.81
C GLY A 108 -6.89 -1.59 1.27
N ILE A 109 -6.22 -0.57 0.69
CA ILE A 109 -4.91 -0.74 0.04
C ILE A 109 -3.86 -1.28 1.01
N ALA A 110 -3.80 -0.74 2.23
CA ALA A 110 -2.81 -1.15 3.21
C ALA A 110 -3.02 -2.60 3.72
N ASP A 111 -4.25 -3.10 3.71
CA ASP A 111 -4.56 -4.48 4.08
C ASP A 111 -4.31 -5.43 2.89
N LYS A 112 -4.69 -5.05 1.68
CA LYS A 112 -4.48 -5.84 0.45
C LYS A 112 -3.00 -5.87 0.05
N PHE A 113 -2.30 -4.75 0.18
CA PHE A 113 -0.89 -4.56 -0.19
C PHE A 113 -0.07 -3.99 0.97
N PRO A 114 0.28 -4.79 1.99
CA PRO A 114 0.98 -4.28 3.18
C PRO A 114 2.28 -3.52 2.87
N MET A 115 3.00 -3.95 1.82
CA MET A 115 4.22 -3.28 1.35
C MET A 115 3.99 -1.85 0.87
N SER A 116 2.75 -1.45 0.55
CA SER A 116 2.41 -0.06 0.19
C SER A 116 2.64 0.95 1.33
N ASN A 117 2.81 0.50 2.57
CA ASN A 117 3.18 1.34 3.71
C ASN A 117 4.66 1.74 3.72
N PHE A 118 5.50 1.07 2.93
CA PHE A 118 6.94 1.36 2.84
C PHE A 118 7.22 2.33 1.69
N ASN A 119 8.00 3.37 1.99
CA ASN A 119 8.37 4.37 0.98
C ASN A 119 9.49 3.88 0.07
N CYS A 120 10.42 3.09 0.61
CA CYS A 120 11.64 2.67 -0.06
C CYS A 120 11.90 1.18 0.16
N ALA A 121 12.41 0.54 -0.87
CA ALA A 121 12.95 -0.81 -0.86
C ALA A 121 14.23 -0.87 -1.68
N PHE A 122 14.92 -1.99 -1.64
CA PHE A 122 16.12 -2.25 -2.44
C PHE A 122 16.06 -3.68 -2.96
N GLU A 123 16.43 -3.89 -4.24
CA GLU A 123 16.43 -5.17 -4.90
C GLU A 123 17.76 -5.43 -5.61
N GLU A 124 18.28 -6.64 -5.45
CA GLU A 124 19.45 -7.17 -6.19
C GLU A 124 18.97 -8.16 -7.25
N ILE A 125 19.27 -7.88 -8.50
CA ILE A 125 18.84 -8.73 -9.62
C ILE A 125 19.80 -9.92 -9.79
N ASN A 126 19.45 -11.06 -9.21
CA ASN A 126 20.21 -12.31 -9.28
C ASN A 126 19.51 -13.39 -10.12
N LYS A 127 18.21 -13.29 -10.32
CA LYS A 127 17.34 -14.15 -11.12
C LYS A 127 16.26 -13.32 -11.81
N TRP A 128 15.57 -13.88 -12.80
CA TRP A 128 14.56 -13.16 -13.55
C TRP A 128 13.33 -12.77 -12.71
N GLU A 129 12.98 -13.61 -11.72
CA GLU A 129 11.87 -13.34 -10.79
C GLU A 129 12.09 -12.06 -9.98
N ASP A 130 13.34 -11.66 -9.70
CA ASP A 130 13.64 -10.42 -8.96
C ASP A 130 13.17 -9.17 -9.74
N ILE A 131 13.14 -9.26 -11.09
CA ILE A 131 12.56 -8.20 -11.92
C ILE A 131 11.04 -8.11 -11.74
N SER A 132 10.36 -9.25 -11.60
CA SER A 132 8.92 -9.27 -11.30
C SER A 132 8.62 -8.70 -9.91
N GLU A 133 9.44 -9.02 -8.90
CA GLU A 133 9.33 -8.44 -7.56
C GLU A 133 9.56 -6.93 -7.57
N LEU A 134 10.62 -6.47 -8.24
CA LEU A 134 10.90 -5.04 -8.47
C LEU A 134 9.69 -4.34 -9.10
N PHE A 135 9.14 -4.92 -10.16
CA PHE A 135 8.01 -4.35 -10.88
C PHE A 135 6.76 -4.28 -10.00
N TYR A 136 6.48 -5.32 -9.22
CA TYR A 136 5.38 -5.33 -8.25
C TYR A 136 5.52 -4.21 -7.22
N LEU A 137 6.70 -4.06 -6.59
CA LEU A 137 6.97 -3.02 -5.61
C LEU A 137 6.76 -1.61 -6.19
N LEU A 138 7.23 -1.38 -7.42
CA LEU A 138 6.99 -0.11 -8.13
C LEU A 138 5.50 0.15 -8.39
N LEU A 139 4.73 -0.89 -8.79
CA LEU A 139 3.29 -0.78 -9.05
C LEU A 139 2.47 -0.47 -7.80
N ILE A 140 2.90 -0.93 -6.62
CA ILE A 140 2.26 -0.56 -5.34
C ILE A 140 2.75 0.78 -4.79
N GLY A 141 3.67 1.45 -5.52
CA GLY A 141 4.12 2.80 -5.25
C GLY A 141 5.34 2.92 -4.34
N THR A 142 6.03 1.82 -4.04
CA THR A 142 7.32 1.85 -3.30
C THR A 142 8.43 2.31 -4.25
N GLY A 143 9.28 3.23 -3.80
CA GLY A 143 10.50 3.59 -4.52
C GLY A 143 11.55 2.50 -4.31
N VAL A 144 12.07 1.91 -5.40
CA VAL A 144 13.00 0.77 -5.29
C VAL A 144 14.35 1.15 -5.88
N GLY A 145 15.40 1.07 -5.05
CA GLY A 145 16.79 1.07 -5.52
C GLY A 145 17.12 -0.29 -6.13
N VAL A 146 17.86 -0.30 -7.24
CA VAL A 146 18.18 -1.55 -7.95
C VAL A 146 19.68 -1.69 -8.08
N ALA A 147 20.22 -2.87 -7.72
CA ALA A 147 21.56 -3.27 -8.10
C ALA A 147 21.48 -4.33 -9.21
N CYS A 148 22.14 -4.02 -10.33
CA CYS A 148 22.32 -4.94 -11.44
C CYS A 148 23.72 -4.74 -12.02
N THR A 149 24.70 -5.42 -11.44
CA THR A 149 26.10 -5.35 -11.89
C THR A 149 26.35 -6.25 -13.08
N LYS A 150 27.49 -6.07 -13.74
CA LYS A 150 27.90 -6.99 -14.84
C LYS A 150 28.10 -8.43 -14.34
N GLU A 151 28.55 -8.60 -13.09
CA GLU A 151 28.68 -9.92 -12.46
C GLU A 151 27.31 -10.56 -12.23
N MET A 152 26.36 -9.84 -11.66
CA MET A 152 24.98 -10.30 -11.48
C MET A 152 24.35 -10.68 -12.83
N ALA A 153 24.47 -9.81 -13.84
CA ALA A 153 23.92 -10.07 -15.17
C ALA A 153 24.51 -11.35 -15.84
N LYS A 154 25.76 -11.70 -15.57
CA LYS A 154 26.38 -12.94 -16.09
C LYS A 154 25.79 -14.20 -15.46
N ASN A 155 25.25 -14.10 -14.25
CA ASN A 155 24.66 -15.23 -13.52
C ASN A 155 23.21 -15.47 -13.92
N LEU A 156 22.57 -14.53 -14.60
CA LEU A 156 21.20 -14.71 -15.08
C LEU A 156 21.15 -15.76 -16.19
N PRO A 157 20.14 -16.64 -16.21
CA PRO A 157 19.90 -17.54 -17.31
C PRO A 157 19.76 -16.78 -18.63
N PRO A 158 20.30 -17.34 -19.75
CA PRO A 158 20.20 -16.67 -21.03
C PRO A 158 18.74 -16.56 -21.48
N ILE A 159 18.39 -15.41 -22.06
CA ILE A 159 17.09 -15.24 -22.68
C ILE A 159 17.01 -16.13 -23.93
N ARG A 160 15.95 -16.90 -24.04
CA ARG A 160 15.66 -17.73 -25.21
C ARG A 160 15.57 -16.86 -26.47
N ARG A 161 16.12 -17.38 -27.59
CA ARG A 161 16.11 -16.71 -28.89
C ARG A 161 15.43 -17.55 -29.98
N ASP A 162 14.87 -18.68 -29.60
CA ASP A 162 14.24 -19.67 -30.49
C ASP A 162 12.72 -19.46 -30.65
N TYR A 163 12.24 -18.26 -30.34
CA TYR A 163 10.84 -17.90 -30.55
C TYR A 163 10.72 -16.52 -31.19
N THR A 164 9.58 -16.27 -31.81
CA THR A 164 9.20 -14.98 -32.35
C THR A 164 8.08 -14.39 -31.51
N LEU A 165 8.29 -13.21 -30.95
CA LEU A 165 7.27 -12.49 -30.19
C LEU A 165 6.48 -11.59 -31.17
N THR A 166 5.16 -11.74 -31.20
CA THR A 166 4.26 -10.84 -31.90
C THR A 166 3.37 -10.14 -30.89
N HIS A 167 3.29 -8.83 -30.99
CA HIS A 167 2.45 -8.00 -30.12
C HIS A 167 1.14 -7.69 -30.85
N SER A 168 0.01 -7.94 -30.19
CA SER A 168 -1.30 -7.51 -30.68
C SER A 168 -1.60 -6.09 -30.22
N GLU A 169 -2.22 -5.29 -31.08
CA GLU A 169 -2.64 -3.94 -30.73
C GLU A 169 -3.60 -3.95 -29.54
N TYR A 170 -3.38 -3.03 -28.57
CA TYR A 170 -4.25 -2.86 -27.44
C TYR A 170 -5.64 -2.40 -27.88
N LYS A 171 -6.67 -3.14 -27.47
CA LYS A 171 -8.07 -2.76 -27.65
C LYS A 171 -8.71 -2.49 -26.31
N PRO A 172 -9.20 -1.25 -26.04
CA PRO A 172 -9.89 -0.94 -24.81
C PRO A 172 -11.10 -1.85 -24.61
N VAL A 173 -11.22 -2.44 -23.42
CA VAL A 173 -12.37 -3.22 -22.98
C VAL A 173 -13.05 -2.56 -21.80
N ARG A 174 -14.36 -2.80 -21.62
CA ARG A 174 -15.10 -2.28 -20.47
C ARG A 174 -14.53 -2.86 -19.17
N LYS A 175 -14.64 -2.12 -18.08
CA LYS A 175 -14.06 -2.51 -16.79
C LYS A 175 -14.52 -3.89 -16.32
N GLU A 176 -15.79 -4.22 -16.59
CA GLU A 176 -16.43 -5.47 -16.19
C GLU A 176 -15.95 -6.69 -17.01
N GLU A 177 -15.35 -6.43 -18.18
CA GLU A 177 -14.85 -7.45 -19.13
C GLU A 177 -13.33 -7.66 -19.02
N ARG A 178 -12.65 -6.86 -18.19
CA ARG A 178 -11.19 -6.94 -18.02
C ARG A 178 -10.81 -8.20 -17.25
N LEU A 179 -9.76 -8.86 -17.72
CA LEU A 179 -9.14 -9.93 -16.96
C LEU A 179 -8.38 -9.32 -15.77
N GLU A 180 -8.54 -9.85 -14.59
CA GLU A 180 -7.76 -9.47 -13.42
C GLU A 180 -6.37 -10.11 -13.47
N ASN A 181 -6.30 -11.43 -13.75
CA ASN A 181 -5.06 -12.20 -13.82
C ASN A 181 -4.67 -12.49 -15.27
N THR A 182 -3.38 -12.64 -15.52
CA THR A 182 -2.85 -13.04 -16.82
C THR A 182 -3.19 -14.49 -17.11
N LYS A 183 -3.53 -14.79 -18.38
CA LYS A 183 -3.81 -16.14 -18.86
C LYS A 183 -2.81 -16.53 -19.93
N LEU A 184 -2.21 -17.69 -19.78
CA LEU A 184 -1.34 -18.31 -20.77
C LEU A 184 -2.09 -19.48 -21.44
N ASN A 185 -2.25 -19.39 -22.76
CA ASN A 185 -2.79 -20.49 -23.57
C ASN A 185 -1.69 -21.05 -24.45
N ILE A 186 -1.29 -22.28 -24.17
CA ILE A 186 -0.34 -23.04 -24.99
C ILE A 186 -1.13 -23.87 -26.00
N MET A 187 -0.79 -23.78 -27.28
CA MET A 187 -1.43 -24.47 -28.38
C MET A 187 -0.56 -25.64 -28.86
N ASP A 188 -1.18 -26.70 -29.40
CA ASP A 188 -0.50 -27.92 -29.87
C ASP A 188 0.50 -27.67 -31.04
N ASN A 189 0.34 -26.53 -31.72
CA ASN A 189 1.21 -26.13 -32.83
C ASN A 189 2.48 -25.38 -32.39
N GLY A 190 2.78 -25.36 -31.09
CA GLY A 190 3.94 -24.68 -30.52
C GLY A 190 3.79 -23.19 -30.30
N TYR A 191 2.60 -22.62 -30.58
CA TYR A 191 2.29 -21.23 -30.23
C TYR A 191 1.81 -21.13 -28.79
N ALA A 192 2.18 -20.02 -28.14
CA ALA A 192 1.63 -19.62 -26.85
C ALA A 192 1.03 -18.22 -26.97
N LYS A 193 -0.13 -18.01 -26.38
CA LYS A 193 -0.81 -16.72 -26.35
C LYS A 193 -0.99 -16.26 -24.91
N VAL A 194 -0.40 -15.10 -24.61
CA VAL A 194 -0.50 -14.45 -23.30
C VAL A 194 -1.58 -13.38 -23.38
N TYR A 195 -2.56 -13.46 -22.51
CA TYR A 195 -3.58 -12.43 -22.29
C TYR A 195 -3.26 -11.73 -20.98
N VAL A 196 -2.69 -10.54 -21.08
CA VAL A 196 -2.25 -9.77 -19.90
C VAL A 196 -3.44 -9.28 -19.10
N GLY A 197 -3.45 -9.57 -17.80
CA GLY A 197 -4.48 -9.08 -16.87
C GLY A 197 -4.32 -7.59 -16.59
N ASP A 198 -5.45 -6.88 -16.42
CA ASP A 198 -5.46 -5.44 -16.13
C ASP A 198 -5.49 -5.17 -14.62
N SER A 199 -4.56 -5.77 -13.90
CA SER A 199 -4.29 -5.56 -12.48
C SER A 199 -2.77 -5.49 -12.25
N LYS A 200 -2.35 -5.10 -11.06
CA LYS A 200 -0.92 -5.10 -10.69
C LYS A 200 -0.35 -6.52 -10.77
N GLU A 201 -1.09 -7.48 -10.23
CA GLU A 201 -0.75 -8.89 -10.25
C GLU A 201 -0.69 -9.41 -11.68
N GLY A 202 -1.70 -9.11 -12.50
CA GLY A 202 -1.75 -9.52 -13.89
C GLY A 202 -0.58 -8.99 -14.74
N TRP A 203 -0.16 -7.76 -14.51
CA TRP A 203 1.03 -7.21 -15.17
C TRP A 203 2.33 -7.88 -14.71
N VAL A 204 2.46 -8.21 -13.42
CA VAL A 204 3.62 -8.92 -12.87
C VAL A 204 3.66 -10.37 -13.38
N GLU A 205 2.51 -11.04 -13.47
CA GLU A 205 2.41 -12.41 -14.02
C GLU A 205 2.75 -12.49 -15.51
N ALA A 206 2.59 -11.39 -16.24
CA ALA A 206 2.90 -11.32 -17.67
C ALA A 206 4.40 -11.13 -17.96
N LEU A 207 5.15 -10.67 -16.98
CA LEU A 207 6.59 -10.41 -17.08
C LEU A 207 7.42 -11.66 -16.83
#